data_b9bf5ace5e9d7785a820e55485a80bc4
#
_entry.id   b9bf5ace5e9d7785a820e55485a80bc4
#
_cell.length_a   1.000
_cell.length_b   1.000
_cell.length_c   1.000
_cell.angle_alpha   90.00
_cell.angle_beta   90.00
_cell.angle_gamma   90.00
#
_symmetry.space_group_name_H-M   'P 1'
#
loop_
_entity.id
_entity.type
_entity.pdbx_description
1 polymer ?
#
loop_
_entity_poly.entity_id
_entity_poly.type
_entity_poly.pdbx_seq_one_letter_code
_entity_poly.pdbx_strand_id
1 'polypeptide(L)'
;MDETGPGKDLVGLLEQLQQRGFIMGLVTFVRKARLTRRLDTWKLGDYFSCAVTPEQVAEFKPSPQPYLKAIEEFHLEPRECFVVGDEPVDMLGGKRARTRTIGLPQGFYSREELEEAGAELIITSLNALPSILFK
;
A
#
# COMPACT_ATOMS: atom_id res chain seq x y z
N MET A 1 0.64 -10.16 7.43
CA MET A 1 1.77 -10.35 8.37
C MET A 1 1.28 -11.17 9.55
N ASP A 2 2.05 -12.13 9.96
CA ASP A 2 1.72 -12.94 11.11
C ASP A 2 2.20 -12.27 12.41
N GLU A 3 1.98 -12.95 13.55
CA GLU A 3 2.30 -12.39 14.85
C GLU A 3 3.80 -12.33 15.13
N THR A 4 4.60 -13.05 14.35
CA THR A 4 6.05 -13.03 14.52
C THR A 4 6.69 -11.81 13.84
N GLY A 5 5.89 -11.04 13.13
CA GLY A 5 6.33 -9.83 12.45
C GLY A 5 6.69 -10.05 11.00
N PRO A 6 7.21 -9.02 10.35
CA PRO A 6 7.58 -9.09 8.94
C PRO A 6 8.86 -9.88 8.77
N GLY A 7 8.99 -10.55 7.63
CA GLY A 7 10.23 -11.21 7.27
C GLY A 7 11.34 -10.21 6.96
N LYS A 8 12.56 -10.70 6.95
CA LYS A 8 13.74 -9.88 6.61
C LYS A 8 13.65 -9.27 5.22
N ASP A 9 13.04 -10.00 4.28
CA ASP A 9 12.89 -9.55 2.90
C ASP A 9 12.02 -8.29 2.81
N LEU A 10 10.95 -8.21 3.62
CA LEU A 10 10.10 -7.04 3.63
C LEU A 10 10.85 -5.82 4.18
N VAL A 11 11.56 -5.99 5.29
CA VAL A 11 12.34 -4.90 5.90
C VAL A 11 13.40 -4.41 4.90
N GLY A 12 14.10 -5.32 4.27
CA GLY A 12 15.12 -4.99 3.26
C GLY A 12 14.52 -4.22 2.09
N LEU A 13 13.34 -4.61 1.64
CA LEU A 13 12.63 -3.92 0.56
C LEU A 13 12.25 -2.50 0.98
N LEU A 14 11.69 -2.35 2.18
CA LEU A 14 11.30 -1.02 2.68
C LEU A 14 12.49 -0.10 2.81
N GLU A 15 13.62 -0.61 3.31
CA GLU A 15 14.86 0.16 3.39
C GLU A 15 15.34 0.59 2.01
N GLN A 16 15.30 -0.31 1.04
CA GLN A 16 15.72 -0.03 -0.32
C GLN A 16 14.87 1.07 -0.95
N LEU A 17 13.56 1.00 -0.79
CA LEU A 17 12.65 2.01 -1.29
C LEU A 17 12.89 3.35 -0.63
N GLN A 18 13.06 3.36 0.68
CA GLN A 18 13.32 4.60 1.42
C GLN A 18 14.63 5.25 1.00
N GLN A 19 15.68 4.47 0.84
CA GLN A 19 16.99 4.96 0.41
C GLN A 19 16.96 5.53 -1.01
N ARG A 20 16.06 5.03 -1.86
CA ARG A 20 15.88 5.54 -3.22
C ARG A 20 14.94 6.73 -3.29
N GLY A 21 14.50 7.22 -2.15
CA GLY A 21 13.69 8.43 -2.07
C GLY A 21 12.19 8.23 -2.22
N PHE A 22 11.71 7.00 -2.19
CA PHE A 22 10.27 6.75 -2.24
C PHE A 22 9.62 7.07 -0.91
N ILE A 23 8.48 7.76 -0.98
CA ILE A 23 7.67 8.08 0.19
C ILE A 23 6.60 7.00 0.29
N MET A 24 6.43 6.43 1.47
CA MET A 24 5.50 5.31 1.65
C MET A 24 4.44 5.64 2.69
N GLY A 25 3.23 5.14 2.46
CA GLY A 25 2.13 5.23 3.40
C GLY A 25 1.36 3.92 3.42
N LEU A 26 0.57 3.76 4.46
CA LEU A 26 -0.31 2.60 4.62
C LEU A 26 -1.76 3.04 4.55
N VAL A 27 -2.58 2.25 3.87
CA VAL A 27 -4.03 2.38 3.89
C VAL A 27 -4.56 1.01 4.29
N THR A 28 -5.09 0.88 5.49
CA THR A 28 -5.40 -0.42 6.07
C THR A 28 -6.71 -0.42 6.85
N PHE A 29 -7.42 -1.55 6.85
CA PHE A 29 -8.60 -1.76 7.69
C PHE A 29 -8.24 -1.95 9.18
N VAL A 30 -6.97 -2.12 9.51
CA VAL A 30 -6.54 -2.28 10.89
C VAL A 30 -6.77 -0.98 11.66
N ARG A 31 -7.41 -1.06 12.82
CA ARG A 31 -7.68 0.13 13.62
C ARG A 31 -6.40 0.76 14.13
N LYS A 32 -6.44 2.08 14.30
CA LYS A 32 -5.27 2.88 14.63
C LYS A 32 -4.49 2.36 15.85
N ALA A 33 -5.17 2.03 16.93
CA ALA A 33 -4.50 1.56 18.15
C ALA A 33 -3.71 0.27 17.90
N ARG A 34 -4.30 -0.65 17.16
CA ARG A 34 -3.66 -1.93 16.83
C ARG A 34 -2.52 -1.75 15.84
N LEU A 35 -2.73 -0.88 14.86
CA LEU A 35 -1.71 -0.58 13.86
C LEU A 35 -0.48 0.05 14.52
N THR A 36 -0.68 1.05 15.37
CA THR A 36 0.40 1.72 16.09
C THR A 36 1.22 0.69 16.87
N ARG A 37 0.55 -0.21 17.56
CA ARG A 37 1.22 -1.26 18.34
C ARG A 37 2.04 -2.18 17.46
N ARG A 38 1.50 -2.60 16.31
CA ARG A 38 2.21 -3.46 15.37
C ARG A 38 3.44 -2.78 14.78
N LEU A 39 3.28 -1.53 14.37
CA LEU A 39 4.39 -0.77 13.79
C LEU A 39 5.52 -0.57 14.80
N ASP A 40 5.18 -0.31 16.05
CA ASP A 40 6.16 -0.18 17.12
C ASP A 40 6.87 -1.51 17.42
N THR A 41 6.08 -2.58 17.55
CA THR A 41 6.60 -3.91 17.86
C THR A 41 7.54 -4.42 16.78
N TRP A 42 7.18 -4.19 15.52
CA TRP A 42 7.95 -4.65 14.36
C TRP A 42 8.96 -3.63 13.86
N LYS A 43 9.01 -2.45 14.50
CA LYS A 43 9.94 -1.37 14.14
C LYS A 43 9.80 -0.92 12.68
N LEU A 44 8.57 -0.82 12.20
CA LEU A 44 8.26 -0.42 10.83
C LEU A 44 7.80 1.02 10.69
N GLY A 45 7.51 1.68 11.81
CA GLY A 45 6.91 3.03 11.77
C GLY A 45 7.71 4.06 11.00
N ASP A 46 9.05 3.94 11.05
CA ASP A 46 9.92 4.92 10.40
C ASP A 46 9.91 4.86 8.87
N TYR A 47 9.40 3.75 8.30
CA TYR A 47 9.32 3.62 6.85
C TYR A 47 8.09 4.29 6.26
N PHE A 48 7.07 4.56 7.07
CA PHE A 48 5.80 5.09 6.58
C PHE A 48 5.58 6.50 7.10
N SER A 49 5.40 7.44 6.18
CA SER A 49 5.16 8.84 6.56
C SER A 49 3.73 9.07 7.02
N CYS A 50 2.81 8.18 6.66
CA CYS A 50 1.43 8.24 7.14
C CYS A 50 0.79 6.86 7.13
N ALA A 51 -0.28 6.73 7.90
CA ALA A 51 -1.11 5.55 7.89
C ALA A 51 -2.57 6.01 7.99
N VAL A 52 -3.39 5.58 7.04
CA VAL A 52 -4.80 5.94 6.99
C VAL A 52 -5.63 4.72 7.37
N THR A 53 -6.43 4.87 8.40
CA THR A 53 -7.34 3.84 8.91
C THR A 53 -8.78 4.27 8.69
N PRO A 54 -9.78 3.36 8.82
CA PRO A 54 -11.17 3.75 8.65
C PRO A 54 -11.62 4.87 9.57
N GLU A 55 -10.95 5.04 10.70
CA GLU A 55 -11.31 6.07 11.70
C GLU A 55 -11.00 7.48 11.25
N GLN A 56 -10.19 7.65 10.23
CA GLN A 56 -9.68 8.96 9.81
C GLN A 56 -10.41 9.56 8.61
N VAL A 57 -11.30 8.81 7.98
CA VAL A 57 -11.99 9.23 6.76
C VAL A 57 -13.48 8.90 6.87
N ALA A 58 -14.31 9.67 6.16
CA ALA A 58 -15.75 9.41 6.13
C ALA A 58 -16.09 8.15 5.33
N GLU A 59 -15.34 7.91 4.25
CA GLU A 59 -15.52 6.72 3.42
C GLU A 59 -14.19 6.00 3.24
N PHE A 60 -14.23 4.67 3.37
CA PHE A 60 -13.03 3.87 3.18
C PHE A 60 -13.08 3.14 1.83
N LYS A 61 -12.02 2.36 1.51
CA LYS A 61 -11.94 1.65 0.23
C LYS A 61 -13.18 0.77 0.02
N PRO A 62 -13.75 0.73 -1.16
CA PRO A 62 -13.19 1.13 -2.47
C PRO A 62 -13.34 2.61 -2.82
N SER A 63 -13.75 3.47 -1.90
CA SER A 63 -13.70 4.91 -2.10
C SER A 63 -12.24 5.36 -2.32
N PRO A 64 -11.98 6.38 -3.14
CA PRO A 64 -10.64 6.92 -3.29
C PRO A 64 -10.19 7.74 -2.08
N GLN A 65 -11.09 8.09 -1.18
CA GLN A 65 -10.84 9.03 -0.10
C GLN A 65 -9.60 8.71 0.75
N PRO A 66 -9.40 7.46 1.22
CA PRO A 66 -8.22 7.18 2.04
C PRO A 66 -6.91 7.30 1.27
N TYR A 67 -6.91 6.97 -0.02
CA TYR A 67 -5.71 7.12 -0.84
C TYR A 67 -5.41 8.59 -1.10
N LEU A 68 -6.43 9.37 -1.40
CA LEU A 68 -6.26 10.81 -1.61
C LEU A 68 -5.74 11.50 -0.35
N LYS A 69 -6.18 11.04 0.82
CA LYS A 69 -5.69 11.56 2.09
C LYS A 69 -4.19 11.29 2.26
N ALA A 70 -3.75 10.08 1.96
CA ALA A 70 -2.33 9.73 2.03
C ALA A 70 -1.50 10.54 1.03
N ILE A 71 -2.01 10.68 -0.19
CA ILE A 71 -1.32 11.40 -1.26
C ILE A 71 -1.17 12.89 -0.91
N GLU A 72 -2.19 13.47 -0.29
CA GLU A 72 -2.12 14.84 0.20
C GLU A 72 -0.98 15.03 1.20
N GLU A 73 -0.81 14.06 2.10
CA GLU A 73 0.29 14.08 3.08
C GLU A 73 1.65 14.02 2.39
N PHE A 74 1.74 13.35 1.25
CA PHE A 74 2.99 13.24 0.48
C PHE A 74 3.33 14.52 -0.28
N HIS A 75 2.37 15.43 -0.48
CA HIS A 75 2.52 16.61 -1.34
C HIS A 75 2.86 16.21 -2.78
N LEU A 76 2.26 15.13 -3.26
CA LEU A 76 2.45 14.62 -4.61
C LEU A 76 1.13 14.62 -5.39
N GLU A 77 1.23 14.46 -6.70
CA GLU A 77 0.06 14.27 -7.54
C GLU A 77 -0.31 12.78 -7.59
N PRO A 78 -1.59 12.43 -7.67
CA PRO A 78 -1.97 11.01 -7.74
C PRO A 78 -1.26 10.22 -8.84
N ARG A 79 -1.06 10.81 -10.00
CA ARG A 79 -0.38 10.12 -11.12
C ARG A 79 1.07 9.76 -10.83
N GLU A 80 1.66 10.37 -9.81
CA GLU A 80 3.02 10.08 -9.38
C GLU A 80 3.08 8.94 -8.36
N CYS A 81 1.92 8.44 -7.96
CA CYS A 81 1.80 7.48 -6.88
C CYS A 81 1.34 6.11 -7.38
N PHE A 82 1.75 5.09 -6.66
CA PHE A 82 1.29 3.72 -6.88
C PHE A 82 0.52 3.25 -5.66
N VAL A 83 -0.58 2.54 -5.91
CA VAL A 83 -1.26 1.76 -4.87
C VAL A 83 -0.92 0.31 -5.10
N VAL A 84 -0.35 -0.33 -4.10
CA VAL A 84 -0.03 -1.76 -4.13
C VAL A 84 -0.97 -2.47 -3.19
N GLY A 85 -1.72 -3.45 -3.68
CA GLY A 85 -2.68 -4.14 -2.84
C GLY A 85 -3.01 -5.54 -3.33
N ASP A 86 -3.61 -6.32 -2.44
CA ASP A 86 -3.97 -7.70 -2.70
C ASP A 86 -5.48 -7.92 -2.80
N GLU A 87 -6.26 -6.87 -2.67
CA GLU A 87 -7.72 -6.93 -2.71
C GLU A 87 -8.31 -6.06 -3.82
N PRO A 88 -9.43 -6.47 -4.43
CA PRO A 88 -10.10 -5.65 -5.45
C PRO A 88 -10.43 -4.24 -4.97
N VAL A 89 -10.77 -4.06 -3.69
CA VAL A 89 -11.10 -2.73 -3.16
C VAL A 89 -9.90 -1.78 -3.21
N ASP A 90 -8.67 -2.31 -3.11
CA ASP A 90 -7.46 -1.50 -3.25
C ASP A 90 -7.30 -1.03 -4.69
N MET A 91 -7.56 -1.90 -5.64
CA MET A 91 -7.44 -1.57 -7.06
C MET A 91 -8.50 -0.55 -7.47
N LEU A 92 -9.74 -0.76 -7.04
CA LEU A 92 -10.83 0.19 -7.30
C LEU A 92 -10.55 1.55 -6.67
N GLY A 93 -10.15 1.56 -5.40
CA GLY A 93 -9.86 2.81 -4.69
C GLY A 93 -8.69 3.55 -5.30
N GLY A 94 -7.62 2.84 -5.63
CA GLY A 94 -6.45 3.42 -6.28
C GLY A 94 -6.77 4.00 -7.65
N LYS A 95 -7.54 3.26 -8.46
CA LYS A 95 -7.95 3.73 -9.78
C LYS A 95 -8.82 4.98 -9.68
N ARG A 96 -9.77 4.99 -8.75
CA ARG A 96 -10.64 6.13 -8.53
C ARG A 96 -9.88 7.35 -8.01
N ALA A 97 -8.79 7.12 -7.29
CA ALA A 97 -7.91 8.18 -6.84
C ALA A 97 -6.95 8.66 -7.94
N ARG A 98 -6.96 8.00 -9.11
CA ARG A 98 -6.14 8.32 -10.28
C ARG A 98 -4.66 8.02 -10.06
N THR A 99 -4.38 7.04 -9.24
CA THR A 99 -3.03 6.51 -9.07
C THR A 99 -2.79 5.39 -10.08
N ARG A 100 -1.55 4.95 -10.16
CA ARG A 100 -1.21 3.71 -10.84
C ARG A 100 -1.43 2.57 -9.83
N THR A 101 -1.85 1.42 -10.32
CA THR A 101 -2.26 0.32 -9.44
C THR A 101 -1.49 -0.95 -9.75
N ILE A 102 -1.00 -1.59 -8.69
CA ILE A 102 -0.25 -2.84 -8.77
C ILE A 102 -0.95 -3.86 -7.88
N GLY A 103 -1.39 -4.95 -8.48
CA GLY A 103 -2.03 -6.03 -7.74
C GLY A 103 -1.06 -7.14 -7.40
N LEU A 104 -1.20 -7.66 -6.18
CA LEU A 104 -0.39 -8.78 -5.68
C LEU A 104 -1.34 -9.88 -5.24
N PRO A 105 -1.64 -10.88 -6.10
CA PRO A 105 -2.55 -11.96 -5.71
C PRO A 105 -1.90 -12.85 -4.66
N GLN A 106 -2.50 -12.86 -3.47
CA GLN A 106 -1.99 -13.58 -2.30
C GLN A 106 -3.09 -14.40 -1.63
N GLY A 107 -3.62 -15.38 -2.30
CA GLY A 107 -4.50 -16.33 -1.67
C GLY A 107 -5.99 -16.13 -1.92
N PHE A 108 -6.60 -15.06 -1.45
CA PHE A 108 -8.05 -14.90 -1.55
C PHE A 108 -8.54 -14.46 -2.94
N TYR A 109 -7.75 -13.66 -3.63
CA TYR A 109 -8.16 -13.07 -4.90
C TYR A 109 -7.21 -13.45 -6.00
N SER A 110 -7.77 -13.76 -7.17
CA SER A 110 -6.99 -14.15 -8.32
C SER A 110 -6.44 -12.94 -9.07
N ARG A 111 -5.49 -13.19 -9.93
CA ARG A 111 -4.98 -12.19 -10.86
C ARG A 111 -6.12 -11.55 -11.65
N GLU A 112 -7.04 -12.38 -12.17
CA GLU A 112 -8.17 -11.92 -12.98
C GLU A 112 -9.08 -10.98 -12.20
N GLU A 113 -9.34 -11.30 -10.93
CA GLU A 113 -10.18 -10.45 -10.08
C GLU A 113 -9.53 -9.09 -9.83
N LEU A 114 -8.22 -9.06 -9.64
CA LEU A 114 -7.50 -7.81 -9.44
C LEU A 114 -7.43 -6.99 -10.73
N GLU A 115 -7.24 -7.64 -11.86
CA GLU A 115 -7.23 -6.98 -13.17
C GLU A 115 -8.59 -6.38 -13.49
N GLU A 116 -9.67 -7.10 -13.23
CA GLU A 116 -11.03 -6.61 -13.43
C GLU A 116 -11.32 -5.39 -12.55
N ALA A 117 -10.76 -5.36 -11.35
CA ALA A 117 -10.95 -4.25 -10.43
C ALA A 117 -10.08 -3.04 -10.80
N GLY A 118 -9.16 -3.17 -11.74
CA GLY A 118 -8.39 -2.04 -12.23
C GLY A 118 -6.89 -2.11 -11.99
N ALA A 119 -6.34 -3.28 -11.67
CA ALA A 119 -4.89 -3.42 -11.56
C ALA A 119 -4.24 -3.17 -12.91
N GLU A 120 -3.32 -2.22 -12.97
CA GLU A 120 -2.54 -1.91 -14.16
C GLU A 120 -1.44 -2.96 -14.37
N LEU A 121 -0.83 -3.38 -13.28
CA LEU A 121 0.24 -4.37 -13.27
C LEU A 121 -0.07 -5.42 -12.22
N ILE A 122 0.41 -6.63 -12.46
CA ILE A 122 0.34 -7.71 -11.49
C ILE A 122 1.76 -8.16 -11.17
N ILE A 123 2.06 -8.29 -9.90
CA ILE A 123 3.32 -8.85 -9.44
C ILE A 123 3.03 -10.08 -8.59
N THR A 124 3.94 -11.03 -8.58
CA THR A 124 3.79 -12.26 -7.79
C THR A 124 4.54 -12.19 -6.46
N SER A 125 5.36 -11.16 -6.29
CA SER A 125 6.11 -10.91 -5.06
C SER A 125 6.39 -9.43 -4.93
N LEU A 126 6.39 -8.92 -3.72
CA LEU A 126 6.78 -7.54 -3.44
C LEU A 126 8.22 -7.26 -3.89
N ASN A 127 9.05 -8.29 -3.95
CA ASN A 127 10.43 -8.16 -4.43
C ASN A 127 10.54 -7.72 -5.88
N ALA A 128 9.45 -7.76 -6.63
CA ALA A 128 9.42 -7.26 -8.01
C ALA A 128 9.30 -5.72 -8.09
N LEU A 129 8.93 -5.07 -6.98
CA LEU A 129 8.74 -3.61 -7.00
C LEU A 129 9.96 -2.81 -7.44
N PRO A 130 11.18 -3.11 -6.96
CA PRO A 130 12.33 -2.33 -7.40
C PRO A 130 12.52 -2.29 -8.92
N SER A 131 12.31 -3.40 -9.60
CA SER A 131 12.49 -3.45 -11.06
C SER A 131 11.43 -2.63 -11.80
N ILE A 132 10.29 -2.38 -11.17
CA ILE A 132 9.20 -1.57 -11.74
C ILE A 132 9.40 -0.10 -11.40
N LEU A 133 9.71 0.19 -10.14
CA LEU A 133 9.77 1.55 -9.63
C LEU A 133 11.08 2.28 -9.92
N PHE A 134 12.17 1.55 -10.09
CA PHE A 134 13.51 2.14 -10.27
C PHE A 134 13.89 2.36 -11.74
N LYS A 135 12.93 2.44 -12.61
CA LYS A 135 13.20 2.70 -14.03
C LYS A 135 13.48 4.16 -14.32
#